data_6269aa8242a01497c4dc7a76c31afb9e
#
_entry.id   6269aa8242a01497c4dc7a76c31afb9e
#
_cell.length_a   1.000
_cell.length_b   1.000
_cell.length_c   1.000
_cell.angle_alpha   90.00
_cell.angle_beta   90.00
_cell.angle_gamma   90.00
#
_symmetry.space_group_name_H-M   'P 1'
#
loop_
_entity.id
_entity.type
_entity.pdbx_description
1 polymer ?
#
loop_
_entity_poly.entity_id
_entity_poly.type
_entity_poly.pdbx_seq_one_letter_code
_entity_poly.pdbx_strand_id
1 'polypeptide(L)'
;MDLSLNCKNYRLFGFHLSSLTCRCLAVVVMVLFFKTALLSSSSGYYGGGIDSVSLDSDSGIRKDKFLEVPQIVWGLNNQKIAFARACLTARLLNRTLLMPSLSASLFYKEIDLLQPISFDKVFQFEKFNSLCNGFVQLGRYSDVLNQTRVFDLQKGSGRKWTVERDLDQLRHASEDPIDGFEVIRIVGKNPFLWHDHWPVKDYARVFECLVLVDEFAKEADKVVSKIREVGRSNGVDSDGASRYVAVHMRIEIDWMIHCKKLEQRANISQICSSKDEILQRVGNIVGLKTPTVVYLAVADSLLEDSSILSGWKQGLNPFEKKKLGVSGIYSKYPYLIQSAIDYEVCLRADVFVGNSFSTFSSLIVLERTQKMIRTGVNSWCGVDVRWPSYAYNILGESNGPQRWMTNMSDSSLGAISYGSNSISCRGY
;
A
#
# COMPACT_ATOMS: atom_id res chain seq x y z
N MET A 1 -19.83 41.02 21.56
CA MET A 1 -20.46 41.90 20.60
C MET A 1 -21.94 41.53 20.56
N ASP A 2 -22.78 42.27 21.29
CA ASP A 2 -24.24 42.05 21.36
C ASP A 2 -24.87 42.57 20.06
N LEU A 3 -25.27 41.67 19.18
CA LEU A 3 -26.07 41.97 18.01
C LEU A 3 -27.55 41.86 18.40
N SER A 4 -28.08 42.89 19.08
CA SER A 4 -29.53 43.06 19.24
C SER A 4 -30.12 43.63 17.95
N LEU A 5 -30.56 42.73 17.06
CA LEU A 5 -31.38 43.11 15.91
C LEU A 5 -32.76 43.53 16.38
N ASN A 6 -33.01 44.86 16.43
CA ASN A 6 -34.29 45.45 16.72
C ASN A 6 -35.20 45.32 15.49
N CYS A 7 -35.91 44.21 15.34
CA CYS A 7 -36.95 44.04 14.31
C CYS A 7 -38.24 44.73 14.73
N LYS A 8 -38.37 46.03 14.43
CA LYS A 8 -39.69 46.69 14.41
C LYS A 8 -40.34 46.42 13.04
N ASN A 9 -41.48 45.74 13.06
CA ASN A 9 -42.44 45.47 11.98
C ASN A 9 -42.08 46.02 10.58
N TYR A 10 -41.52 45.19 9.72
CA TYR A 10 -41.34 45.50 8.30
C TYR A 10 -42.43 44.79 7.46
N ARG A 11 -43.06 45.53 6.52
CA ARG A 11 -43.94 44.96 5.46
C ARG A 11 -43.07 44.58 4.26
N LEU A 12 -42.89 43.29 4.00
CA LEU A 12 -42.40 42.83 2.72
C LEU A 12 -43.52 42.06 2.01
N PHE A 13 -43.87 42.49 0.79
CA PHE A 13 -44.89 41.84 -0.05
C PHE A 13 -46.29 41.63 0.60
N GLY A 14 -46.79 42.58 1.39
CA GLY A 14 -48.18 42.54 1.88
C GLY A 14 -48.44 41.63 3.10
N PHE A 15 -47.43 40.95 3.66
CA PHE A 15 -47.57 40.11 4.84
C PHE A 15 -46.95 40.75 6.10
N HIS A 16 -47.69 40.65 7.22
CA HIS A 16 -47.17 41.01 8.55
C HIS A 16 -46.28 39.88 9.09
N LEU A 17 -44.97 40.07 9.09
CA LEU A 17 -44.04 39.14 9.70
C LEU A 17 -43.95 39.38 11.22
N SER A 18 -44.26 38.38 12.03
CA SER A 18 -44.05 38.44 13.47
C SER A 18 -42.54 38.50 13.79
N SER A 19 -42.19 39.07 14.94
CA SER A 19 -40.78 39.13 15.43
C SER A 19 -40.09 37.75 15.45
N LEU A 20 -40.86 36.69 15.62
CA LEU A 20 -40.35 35.30 15.62
C LEU A 20 -39.99 34.82 14.21
N THR A 21 -40.85 35.09 13.21
CA THR A 21 -40.63 34.74 11.81
C THR A 21 -39.45 35.50 11.21
N CYS A 22 -39.22 36.75 11.60
CA CYS A 22 -38.05 37.53 11.17
C CYS A 22 -36.75 36.97 11.73
N ARG A 23 -36.73 36.50 12.99
CA ARG A 23 -35.60 35.84 13.62
C ARG A 23 -35.30 34.48 12.98
N CYS A 24 -36.31 33.67 12.67
CA CYS A 24 -36.15 32.43 11.98
C CYS A 24 -35.60 32.62 10.55
N LEU A 25 -36.08 33.61 9.81
CA LEU A 25 -35.58 33.94 8.48
C LEU A 25 -34.12 34.42 8.52
N ALA A 26 -33.74 35.24 9.49
CA ALA A 26 -32.36 35.69 9.67
C ALA A 26 -31.40 34.51 9.98
N VAL A 27 -31.83 33.55 10.80
CA VAL A 27 -31.05 32.33 11.10
C VAL A 27 -30.91 31.45 9.84
N VAL A 28 -31.97 31.25 9.08
CA VAL A 28 -31.93 30.47 7.83
C VAL A 28 -31.00 31.14 6.79
N VAL A 29 -31.09 32.46 6.63
CA VAL A 29 -30.21 33.22 5.74
C VAL A 29 -28.76 33.13 6.20
N MET A 30 -28.46 33.23 7.51
CA MET A 30 -27.13 33.05 8.04
C MET A 30 -26.61 31.62 7.80
N VAL A 31 -27.41 30.58 8.03
CA VAL A 31 -27.04 29.19 7.78
C VAL A 31 -26.78 28.94 6.29
N LEU A 32 -27.57 29.54 5.41
CA LEU A 32 -27.33 29.46 3.95
C LEU A 32 -26.08 30.23 3.54
N PHE A 33 -25.81 31.39 4.11
CA PHE A 33 -24.58 32.16 3.88
C PHE A 33 -23.35 31.40 4.39
N PHE A 34 -23.42 30.78 5.58
CA PHE A 34 -22.32 29.91 6.08
C PHE A 34 -22.11 28.67 5.22
N LYS A 35 -23.19 28.04 4.74
CA LYS A 35 -23.07 26.92 3.81
C LYS A 35 -22.47 27.32 2.45
N THR A 36 -22.89 28.46 1.89
CA THR A 36 -22.29 28.93 0.62
C THR A 36 -20.86 29.43 0.83
N ALA A 37 -20.52 30.05 1.93
CA ALA A 37 -19.16 30.44 2.27
C ALA A 37 -18.24 29.19 2.49
N LEU A 38 -18.75 28.15 3.15
CA LEU A 38 -18.05 26.89 3.31
C LEU A 38 -17.91 26.12 1.97
N LEU A 39 -18.92 26.18 1.10
CA LEU A 39 -18.86 25.57 -0.23
C LEU A 39 -17.98 26.37 -1.19
N SER A 40 -17.93 27.69 -1.10
CA SER A 40 -17.00 28.52 -1.89
C SER A 40 -15.57 28.47 -1.36
N SER A 41 -15.35 28.27 -0.07
CA SER A 41 -14.01 28.00 0.44
C SER A 41 -13.54 26.58 0.18
N SER A 42 -14.43 25.60 -0.02
CA SER A 42 -14.04 24.24 -0.45
C SER A 42 -13.82 24.12 -1.96
N SER A 43 -14.39 25.01 -2.75
CA SER A 43 -14.20 25.05 -4.23
C SER A 43 -12.98 25.88 -4.68
N GLY A 44 -12.38 26.66 -3.79
CA GLY A 44 -11.20 27.48 -4.07
C GLY A 44 -9.84 26.90 -3.65
N TYR A 45 -9.82 25.71 -3.02
CA TYR A 45 -8.57 25.10 -2.52
C TYR A 45 -8.14 23.80 -3.24
N TYR A 46 -8.77 23.46 -4.35
CA TYR A 46 -8.30 22.38 -5.23
C TYR A 46 -7.70 22.88 -6.54
N GLY A 47 -7.21 24.12 -6.54
CA GLY A 47 -6.50 24.72 -7.69
C GLY A 47 -5.15 25.34 -7.33
N GLY A 48 -4.68 25.21 -6.10
CA GLY A 48 -3.27 25.33 -5.76
C GLY A 48 -2.64 24.00 -6.16
N GLY A 49 -2.20 23.90 -7.40
CA GLY A 49 -1.13 22.99 -7.74
C GLY A 49 -0.08 23.24 -6.67
N ILE A 50 0.29 22.22 -5.89
CA ILE A 50 1.66 22.12 -5.43
C ILE A 50 2.39 22.31 -6.76
N ASP A 51 2.94 23.50 -6.97
CA ASP A 51 4.00 23.64 -7.93
C ASP A 51 4.84 22.42 -7.66
N SER A 52 4.76 21.45 -8.56
CA SER A 52 5.74 20.41 -8.59
C SER A 52 7.01 21.21 -8.50
N VAL A 53 7.64 21.20 -7.31
CA VAL A 53 9.00 21.63 -7.20
C VAL A 53 9.65 20.73 -8.22
N SER A 54 9.74 21.27 -9.44
CA SER A 54 10.53 20.71 -10.49
C SER A 54 11.93 20.77 -9.91
N LEU A 55 12.30 19.69 -9.21
CA LEU A 55 13.67 19.37 -8.89
C LEU A 55 14.36 19.01 -10.21
N ASP A 56 14.29 19.95 -11.16
CA ASP A 56 15.23 20.11 -12.25
C ASP A 56 16.47 20.77 -11.68
N SER A 57 17.11 20.11 -10.73
CA SER A 57 18.50 20.33 -10.44
C SER A 57 19.23 19.05 -10.86
N ASP A 58 20.04 19.22 -11.87
CA ASP A 58 21.11 18.29 -12.30
C ASP A 58 22.20 18.14 -11.21
N SER A 59 21.86 18.43 -9.97
CA SER A 59 22.65 18.19 -8.76
C SER A 59 22.28 16.81 -8.22
N GLY A 60 23.14 15.84 -8.51
CA GLY A 60 23.02 14.49 -7.97
C GLY A 60 22.81 14.49 -6.45
N ILE A 61 22.18 13.42 -5.94
CA ILE A 61 21.94 13.22 -4.48
C ILE A 61 23.27 13.42 -3.73
N ARG A 62 23.23 14.25 -2.67
CA ARG A 62 24.42 14.55 -1.86
C ARG A 62 24.90 13.29 -1.14
N LYS A 63 26.18 12.94 -1.36
CA LYS A 63 26.82 11.74 -0.78
C LYS A 63 27.50 12.01 0.57
N ASP A 64 27.62 13.27 0.94
CA ASP A 64 28.19 13.77 2.21
C ASP A 64 27.12 14.11 3.25
N LYS A 65 25.86 14.01 2.90
CA LYS A 65 24.69 14.28 3.75
C LYS A 65 23.81 13.04 3.87
N PHE A 66 23.47 12.68 5.08
CA PHE A 66 22.78 11.43 5.36
C PHE A 66 21.46 11.64 6.10
N LEU A 67 20.52 10.75 5.87
CA LEU A 67 19.31 10.57 6.67
C LEU A 67 19.40 9.22 7.39
N GLU A 68 19.36 9.26 8.71
CA GLU A 68 19.25 8.07 9.55
C GLU A 68 17.82 7.89 10.04
N VAL A 69 17.31 6.66 9.99
CA VAL A 69 15.94 6.34 10.41
C VAL A 69 15.96 5.19 11.42
N PRO A 70 14.98 5.14 12.34
CA PRO A 70 14.89 4.04 13.30
C PRO A 70 14.58 2.73 12.59
N GLN A 71 14.75 1.60 13.30
CA GLN A 71 14.35 0.29 12.83
C GLN A 71 12.92 0.32 12.27
N ILE A 72 12.77 -0.24 11.06
CA ILE A 72 11.48 -0.38 10.42
C ILE A 72 10.80 -1.65 10.93
N VAL A 73 9.56 -1.53 11.39
CA VAL A 73 8.84 -2.59 12.11
C VAL A 73 7.52 -2.94 11.42
N TRP A 74 6.81 -3.96 11.93
CA TRP A 74 5.57 -4.54 11.43
C TRP A 74 5.76 -5.59 10.32
N GLY A 75 4.65 -6.08 9.74
CA GLY A 75 4.72 -7.05 8.64
C GLY A 75 5.39 -6.48 7.40
N LEU A 76 5.90 -7.37 6.53
CA LEU A 76 6.73 -7.04 5.36
C LEU A 76 6.21 -5.83 4.56
N ASN A 77 4.93 -5.82 4.23
CA ASN A 77 4.39 -4.80 3.33
C ASN A 77 4.29 -3.43 3.99
N ASN A 78 3.99 -3.39 5.30
CA ASN A 78 4.07 -2.16 6.07
C ASN A 78 5.53 -1.68 6.18
N GLN A 79 6.49 -2.60 6.29
CA GLN A 79 7.92 -2.26 6.25
C GLN A 79 8.35 -1.73 4.88
N LYS A 80 7.87 -2.32 3.77
CA LYS A 80 8.12 -1.79 2.40
C LYS A 80 7.57 -0.37 2.25
N ILE A 81 6.35 -0.10 2.74
CA ILE A 81 5.74 1.24 2.71
C ILE A 81 6.56 2.23 3.54
N ALA A 82 6.90 1.87 4.78
CA ALA A 82 7.69 2.73 5.66
C ALA A 82 9.09 3.00 5.09
N PHE A 83 9.73 2.00 4.49
CA PHE A 83 10.99 2.15 3.79
C PHE A 83 10.88 3.11 2.60
N ALA A 84 9.84 2.96 1.77
CA ALA A 84 9.62 3.87 0.64
C ALA A 84 9.41 5.31 1.12
N ARG A 85 8.65 5.52 2.19
CA ARG A 85 8.49 6.86 2.80
C ARG A 85 9.80 7.43 3.33
N ALA A 86 10.65 6.61 3.94
CA ALA A 86 11.99 7.02 4.35
C ALA A 86 12.86 7.42 3.14
N CYS A 87 12.82 6.63 2.06
CA CYS A 87 13.48 6.95 0.79
C CYS A 87 13.02 8.29 0.21
N LEU A 88 11.69 8.50 0.15
CA LEU A 88 11.12 9.73 -0.39
C LEU A 88 11.39 10.94 0.50
N THR A 89 11.47 10.74 1.82
CA THR A 89 11.93 11.77 2.77
C THR A 89 13.39 12.12 2.51
N ALA A 90 14.28 11.12 2.35
CA ALA A 90 15.68 11.34 2.02
C ALA A 90 15.86 12.12 0.71
N ARG A 91 15.06 11.75 -0.31
CA ARG A 91 15.02 12.45 -1.60
C ARG A 91 14.59 13.92 -1.43
N LEU A 92 13.52 14.19 -0.68
CA LEU A 92 13.03 15.55 -0.42
C LEU A 92 14.11 16.41 0.27
N LEU A 93 14.84 15.83 1.22
CA LEU A 93 15.93 16.49 1.94
C LEU A 93 17.25 16.48 1.15
N ASN A 94 17.27 15.93 -0.06
CA ASN A 94 18.48 15.75 -0.88
C ASN A 94 19.62 15.07 -0.12
N ARG A 95 19.34 13.93 0.56
CA ARG A 95 20.28 13.19 1.40
C ARG A 95 20.33 11.72 1.02
N THR A 96 21.47 11.08 1.22
CA THR A 96 21.62 9.63 1.15
C THR A 96 20.96 8.98 2.36
N LEU A 97 20.07 8.01 2.16
CA LEU A 97 19.44 7.26 3.25
C LEU A 97 20.41 6.21 3.78
N LEU A 98 20.79 6.29 5.06
CA LEU A 98 21.52 5.20 5.70
C LEU A 98 20.65 3.96 5.74
N MET A 99 21.25 2.85 5.34
CA MET A 99 20.58 1.56 5.19
C MET A 99 19.89 1.15 6.50
N PRO A 100 18.54 1.07 6.53
CA PRO A 100 17.81 0.79 7.77
C PRO A 100 17.87 -0.69 8.13
N SER A 101 17.59 -1.01 9.39
CA SER A 101 17.30 -2.36 9.84
C SER A 101 15.79 -2.65 9.76
N LEU A 102 15.45 -3.91 9.53
CA LEU A 102 14.10 -4.44 9.39
C LEU A 102 13.75 -5.32 10.58
N SER A 103 12.48 -5.41 10.93
CA SER A 103 12.00 -6.34 11.98
C SER A 103 11.78 -7.74 11.43
N ALA A 104 12.25 -8.76 12.13
CA ALA A 104 12.02 -10.16 11.80
C ALA A 104 10.60 -10.63 12.13
N SER A 105 9.92 -9.97 13.09
CA SER A 105 8.60 -10.35 13.59
C SER A 105 7.48 -9.45 13.12
N LEU A 106 6.29 -10.03 13.01
CA LEU A 106 5.02 -9.32 12.84
C LEU A 106 4.56 -8.65 14.14
N PHE A 107 4.89 -9.24 15.29
CA PHE A 107 4.35 -8.84 16.58
C PHE A 107 5.22 -7.80 17.27
N TYR A 108 4.63 -6.67 17.63
CA TYR A 108 5.34 -5.57 18.28
C TYR A 108 6.06 -5.99 19.58
N LYS A 109 5.47 -6.90 20.34
CA LYS A 109 6.05 -7.39 21.60
C LYS A 109 7.33 -8.22 21.42
N GLU A 110 7.55 -8.75 20.23
CA GLU A 110 8.71 -9.57 19.90
C GLU A 110 9.85 -8.75 19.26
N ILE A 111 9.60 -7.49 18.90
CA ILE A 111 10.59 -6.64 18.22
C ILE A 111 11.84 -6.46 19.10
N ASP A 112 11.64 -6.26 20.41
CA ASP A 112 12.72 -6.08 21.37
C ASP A 112 13.44 -7.41 21.72
N LEU A 113 12.83 -8.55 21.38
CA LEU A 113 13.36 -9.89 21.65
C LEU A 113 14.15 -10.49 20.49
N LEU A 114 13.85 -10.06 19.26
CA LEU A 114 14.47 -10.57 18.06
C LEU A 114 15.49 -9.57 17.50
N GLN A 115 16.63 -10.10 17.06
CA GLN A 115 17.65 -9.26 16.42
C GLN A 115 17.10 -8.64 15.13
N PRO A 116 17.34 -7.35 14.89
CA PRO A 116 17.00 -6.70 13.64
C PRO A 116 17.71 -7.37 12.46
N ILE A 117 17.02 -7.43 11.33
CA ILE A 117 17.62 -7.91 10.08
C ILE A 117 18.14 -6.72 9.29
N SER A 118 19.40 -6.74 8.90
CA SER A 118 19.96 -5.70 8.03
C SER A 118 19.26 -5.74 6.66
N PHE A 119 19.03 -4.57 6.07
CA PHE A 119 18.38 -4.42 4.76
C PHE A 119 19.03 -5.30 3.69
N ASP A 120 20.37 -5.32 3.62
CA ASP A 120 21.14 -6.07 2.64
C ASP A 120 21.11 -7.61 2.82
N LYS A 121 20.53 -8.09 3.93
CA LYS A 121 20.20 -9.51 4.13
C LYS A 121 18.87 -9.91 3.50
N VAL A 122 18.04 -8.93 3.11
CA VAL A 122 16.72 -9.17 2.50
C VAL A 122 16.69 -8.69 1.05
N PHE A 123 17.24 -7.50 0.80
CA PHE A 123 17.26 -6.86 -0.52
C PHE A 123 18.68 -6.58 -0.99
N GLN A 124 18.92 -6.67 -2.30
CA GLN A 124 20.21 -6.43 -2.91
C GLN A 124 20.56 -4.93 -2.87
N PHE A 125 21.46 -4.52 -1.98
CA PHE A 125 21.87 -3.14 -1.78
C PHE A 125 22.43 -2.47 -3.05
N GLU A 126 23.40 -3.11 -3.71
CA GLU A 126 24.02 -2.56 -4.93
C GLU A 126 23.01 -2.49 -6.09
N LYS A 127 22.12 -3.47 -6.18
CA LYS A 127 21.05 -3.48 -7.17
C LYS A 127 20.05 -2.37 -6.94
N PHE A 128 19.68 -2.12 -5.66
CA PHE A 128 18.83 -0.99 -5.29
C PHE A 128 19.42 0.32 -5.78
N ASN A 129 20.69 0.59 -5.43
CA ASN A 129 21.37 1.82 -5.82
C ASN A 129 21.51 1.98 -7.35
N SER A 130 21.74 0.88 -8.04
CA SER A 130 21.79 0.87 -9.52
C SER A 130 20.45 1.20 -10.15
N LEU A 131 19.36 0.55 -9.69
CA LEU A 131 18.03 0.74 -10.24
C LEU A 131 17.40 2.08 -9.86
N CYS A 132 17.66 2.57 -8.64
CA CYS A 132 17.17 3.85 -8.13
C CYS A 132 18.13 5.04 -8.39
N ASN A 133 19.19 4.84 -9.17
CA ASN A 133 20.17 5.88 -9.46
C ASN A 133 19.50 7.18 -9.93
N GLY A 134 19.94 8.31 -9.37
CA GLY A 134 19.36 9.63 -9.62
C GLY A 134 18.00 9.88 -8.96
N PHE A 135 17.40 8.88 -8.31
CA PHE A 135 16.11 9.01 -7.64
C PHE A 135 16.21 8.91 -6.11
N VAL A 136 16.85 7.86 -5.61
CA VAL A 136 17.15 7.63 -4.19
C VAL A 136 18.48 6.91 -4.08
N GLN A 137 19.29 7.27 -3.09
CA GLN A 137 20.56 6.62 -2.81
C GLN A 137 20.55 6.05 -1.38
N LEU A 138 21.01 4.78 -1.25
CA LEU A 138 21.30 4.18 0.06
C LEU A 138 22.79 4.27 0.34
N GLY A 139 23.13 4.56 1.61
CA GLY A 139 24.50 4.56 2.15
C GLY A 139 24.65 3.52 3.25
N ARG A 140 25.90 3.14 3.52
CA ARG A 140 26.25 2.28 4.65
C ARG A 140 26.63 3.14 5.86
N TYR A 141 26.48 2.62 7.06
CA TYR A 141 26.96 3.31 8.27
C TYR A 141 28.47 3.51 8.27
N SER A 142 29.23 2.67 7.57
CA SER A 142 30.67 2.85 7.33
C SER A 142 31.02 4.12 6.53
N ASP A 143 30.05 4.66 5.80
CA ASP A 143 30.26 5.85 4.96
C ASP A 143 30.22 7.15 5.79
N VAL A 144 29.77 7.04 7.05
CA VAL A 144 29.67 8.17 7.99
C VAL A 144 30.97 8.29 8.79
N LEU A 145 31.59 9.46 8.77
CA LEU A 145 32.85 9.74 9.48
C LEU A 145 32.64 9.79 10.99
N ASN A 146 33.68 9.43 11.77
CA ASN A 146 33.60 9.37 13.24
C ASN A 146 33.34 10.72 13.94
N GLN A 147 33.51 11.84 13.26
CA GLN A 147 33.31 13.21 13.80
C GLN A 147 32.13 13.92 13.15
N THR A 148 31.05 13.20 12.90
CA THR A 148 29.89 13.70 12.18
C THR A 148 28.96 14.48 13.12
N ARG A 149 28.50 15.66 12.71
CA ARG A 149 27.46 16.41 13.42
C ARG A 149 26.11 15.83 13.11
N VAL A 150 25.38 15.44 14.15
CA VAL A 150 24.04 14.81 14.04
C VAL A 150 22.99 15.77 14.57
N PHE A 151 21.89 15.91 13.84
CA PHE A 151 20.70 16.60 14.29
C PHE A 151 19.55 15.59 14.48
N ASP A 152 19.02 15.52 15.70
CA ASP A 152 17.87 14.64 16.01
C ASP A 152 16.56 15.36 15.67
N LEU A 153 15.89 14.89 14.61
CA LEU A 153 14.61 15.40 14.17
C LEU A 153 13.49 14.56 14.77
N GLN A 154 12.79 15.12 15.75
CA GLN A 154 11.67 14.44 16.40
C GLN A 154 10.45 14.42 15.46
N LYS A 155 10.17 13.27 14.84
CA LYS A 155 9.02 13.09 13.97
C LYS A 155 7.82 12.59 14.76
N GLY A 156 6.71 13.28 14.62
CA GLY A 156 5.45 12.88 15.23
C GLY A 156 4.80 11.68 14.54
N SER A 157 3.86 11.06 15.21
CA SER A 157 3.08 9.94 14.68
C SER A 157 1.63 9.97 15.20
N GLY A 158 0.75 9.24 14.49
CA GLY A 158 -0.65 9.08 14.87
C GLY A 158 -1.54 10.27 14.47
N ARG A 159 -2.79 10.25 14.94
CA ARG A 159 -3.87 11.14 14.46
C ARG A 159 -3.65 12.64 14.71
N LYS A 160 -2.83 12.99 15.70
CA LYS A 160 -2.55 14.40 16.04
C LYS A 160 -1.47 15.03 15.17
N TRP A 161 -0.74 14.22 14.42
CA TRP A 161 0.29 14.66 13.49
C TRP A 161 -0.29 14.67 12.08
N THR A 162 -0.47 15.85 11.52
CA THR A 162 -1.08 16.01 10.20
C THR A 162 -0.04 16.01 9.08
N VAL A 163 -0.48 15.84 7.84
CA VAL A 163 0.37 15.92 6.65
C VAL A 163 1.03 17.31 6.54
N GLU A 164 0.27 18.38 6.84
CA GLU A 164 0.77 19.76 6.81
C GLU A 164 1.92 19.97 7.80
N ARG A 165 1.79 19.43 9.02
CA ARG A 165 2.87 19.46 10.02
C ARG A 165 4.09 18.67 9.58
N ASP A 166 3.87 17.54 8.92
CA ASP A 166 4.96 16.72 8.39
C ASP A 166 5.73 17.46 7.30
N LEU A 167 5.03 18.04 6.34
CA LEU A 167 5.61 18.83 5.26
C LEU A 167 6.33 20.08 5.77
N ASP A 168 5.72 20.78 6.73
CA ASP A 168 6.33 21.96 7.35
C ASP A 168 7.62 21.62 8.09
N GLN A 169 7.62 20.53 8.86
CA GLN A 169 8.82 20.03 9.52
C GLN A 169 9.92 19.68 8.52
N LEU A 170 9.59 19.01 7.41
CA LEU A 170 10.56 18.64 6.39
C LEU A 170 11.11 19.87 5.66
N ARG A 171 10.29 20.90 5.42
CA ARG A 171 10.74 22.17 4.86
C ARG A 171 11.77 22.84 5.76
N HIS A 172 11.47 22.97 7.05
CA HIS A 172 12.45 23.52 8.02
C HIS A 172 13.74 22.69 8.11
N ALA A 173 13.62 21.37 7.97
CA ALA A 173 14.79 20.49 8.00
C ALA A 173 15.67 20.57 6.73
N SER A 174 15.13 21.12 5.63
CA SER A 174 15.88 21.38 4.40
C SER A 174 16.54 22.76 4.35
N GLU A 175 16.41 23.56 5.41
CA GLU A 175 16.96 24.93 5.52
C GLU A 175 18.02 25.00 6.61
N ASP A 176 18.90 26.01 6.51
CA ASP A 176 19.87 26.31 7.56
C ASP A 176 19.18 26.76 8.87
N PRO A 177 19.68 26.41 10.05
CA PRO A 177 20.96 25.70 10.28
C PRO A 177 20.87 24.17 10.21
N ILE A 178 19.69 23.57 10.05
CA ILE A 178 19.50 22.11 10.13
C ILE A 178 20.14 21.42 8.93
N ASP A 179 19.99 21.96 7.73
CA ASP A 179 20.62 21.39 6.53
C ASP A 179 22.16 21.39 6.62
N GLY A 180 22.75 22.26 7.45
CA GLY A 180 24.16 22.26 7.73
C GLY A 180 24.72 21.00 8.40
N PHE A 181 23.89 20.18 9.06
CA PHE A 181 24.33 18.94 9.71
C PHE A 181 24.59 17.83 8.68
N GLU A 182 25.63 17.03 8.91
CA GLU A 182 25.98 15.91 8.04
C GLU A 182 24.95 14.78 8.12
N VAL A 183 24.42 14.50 9.32
CA VAL A 183 23.37 13.51 9.55
C VAL A 183 22.12 14.17 10.14
N ILE A 184 20.96 13.95 9.54
CA ILE A 184 19.67 14.14 10.19
C ILE A 184 19.18 12.77 10.62
N ARG A 185 19.01 12.58 11.94
CA ARG A 185 18.47 11.35 12.52
C ARG A 185 17.01 11.55 12.85
N ILE A 186 16.14 10.78 12.21
CA ILE A 186 14.71 10.76 12.54
C ILE A 186 14.51 9.98 13.84
N VAL A 187 13.96 10.63 14.85
CA VAL A 187 13.57 10.00 16.11
C VAL A 187 12.06 10.03 16.28
N GLY A 188 11.49 8.95 16.82
CA GLY A 188 10.06 8.83 17.04
C GLY A 188 9.58 7.39 16.97
N LYS A 189 8.33 7.17 17.38
CA LYS A 189 7.69 5.84 17.34
C LYS A 189 7.04 5.64 15.98
N ASN A 190 7.60 4.74 15.16
CA ASN A 190 7.08 4.41 13.82
C ASN A 190 6.85 5.65 12.94
N PRO A 191 7.87 6.50 12.72
CA PRO A 191 7.70 7.83 12.13
C PRO A 191 7.21 7.81 10.68
N PHE A 192 7.30 6.66 9.98
CA PHE A 192 6.91 6.52 8.57
C PHE A 192 5.64 5.69 8.35
N LEU A 193 4.94 5.29 9.42
CA LEU A 193 3.76 4.43 9.28
C LEU A 193 2.52 5.19 8.80
N TRP A 194 2.32 6.44 9.24
CA TRP A 194 1.04 7.15 9.12
C TRP A 194 1.02 8.31 8.14
N HIS A 195 2.13 8.97 7.89
CA HIS A 195 2.16 10.21 7.11
C HIS A 195 2.36 9.90 5.63
N ASP A 196 1.27 9.97 4.89
CA ASP A 196 1.20 9.61 3.49
C ASP A 196 0.81 10.84 2.65
N HIS A 197 1.77 11.41 1.97
CA HIS A 197 1.61 12.57 1.11
C HIS A 197 2.43 12.45 -0.18
N TRP A 198 2.91 11.23 -0.47
CA TRP A 198 3.77 10.98 -1.61
C TRP A 198 2.97 10.44 -2.79
N PRO A 199 3.29 10.84 -4.04
CA PRO A 199 2.64 10.30 -5.23
C PRO A 199 2.80 8.79 -5.33
N VAL A 200 1.74 8.09 -5.75
CA VAL A 200 1.75 6.63 -5.93
C VAL A 200 2.86 6.18 -6.89
N LYS A 201 3.10 6.94 -7.97
CA LYS A 201 4.19 6.69 -8.92
C LYS A 201 5.58 6.67 -8.26
N ASP A 202 5.80 7.49 -7.23
CA ASP A 202 7.07 7.56 -6.52
C ASP A 202 7.27 6.33 -5.61
N TYR A 203 6.20 5.86 -4.95
CA TYR A 203 6.22 4.55 -4.26
C TYR A 203 6.55 3.42 -5.23
N ALA A 204 5.86 3.36 -6.37
CA ALA A 204 6.09 2.34 -7.38
C ALA A 204 7.56 2.35 -7.85
N ARG A 205 8.14 3.53 -8.02
CA ARG A 205 9.55 3.68 -8.41
C ARG A 205 10.51 3.12 -7.35
N VAL A 206 10.27 3.37 -6.06
CA VAL A 206 11.07 2.77 -4.98
C VAL A 206 10.91 1.25 -4.94
N PHE A 207 9.68 0.74 -5.10
CA PHE A 207 9.44 -0.71 -5.05
C PHE A 207 10.10 -1.46 -6.21
N GLU A 208 10.21 -0.86 -7.39
CA GLU A 208 10.96 -1.43 -8.52
C GLU A 208 12.45 -1.65 -8.21
N CYS A 209 13.00 -0.87 -7.30
CA CYS A 209 14.39 -1.01 -6.88
C CYS A 209 14.60 -2.10 -5.81
N LEU A 210 13.52 -2.56 -5.14
CA LEU A 210 13.56 -3.57 -4.09
C LEU A 210 13.64 -4.98 -4.69
N VAL A 211 14.85 -5.43 -4.99
CA VAL A 211 15.11 -6.77 -5.48
C VAL A 211 15.55 -7.66 -4.32
N LEU A 212 14.89 -8.78 -4.11
CA LEU A 212 15.28 -9.77 -3.09
C LEU A 212 16.70 -10.29 -3.34
N VAL A 213 17.41 -10.64 -2.28
CA VAL A 213 18.68 -11.35 -2.41
C VAL A 213 18.47 -12.69 -3.11
N ASP A 214 19.50 -13.16 -3.83
CA ASP A 214 19.40 -14.35 -4.69
C ASP A 214 18.94 -15.61 -3.94
N GLU A 215 19.28 -15.73 -2.67
CA GLU A 215 18.84 -16.85 -1.82
C GLU A 215 17.31 -16.93 -1.79
N PHE A 216 16.62 -15.85 -1.46
CA PHE A 216 15.15 -15.85 -1.34
C PHE A 216 14.46 -15.83 -2.69
N ALA A 217 15.05 -15.17 -3.68
CA ALA A 217 14.57 -15.22 -5.06
C ALA A 217 14.55 -16.66 -5.59
N LYS A 218 15.63 -17.45 -5.35
CA LYS A 218 15.72 -18.86 -5.73
C LYS A 218 14.72 -19.75 -4.98
N GLU A 219 14.45 -19.45 -3.70
CA GLU A 219 13.39 -20.18 -2.97
C GLU A 219 12.01 -19.91 -3.56
N ALA A 220 11.71 -18.67 -3.91
CA ALA A 220 10.47 -18.35 -4.64
C ALA A 220 10.43 -19.04 -6.02
N ASP A 221 11.54 -19.13 -6.76
CA ASP A 221 11.64 -19.87 -8.02
C ASP A 221 11.28 -21.35 -7.85
N LYS A 222 11.76 -22.00 -6.77
CA LYS A 222 11.43 -23.39 -6.47
C LYS A 222 9.93 -23.58 -6.23
N VAL A 223 9.30 -22.65 -5.47
CA VAL A 223 7.85 -22.71 -5.21
C VAL A 223 7.06 -22.53 -6.50
N VAL A 224 7.37 -21.52 -7.32
CA VAL A 224 6.71 -21.29 -8.62
C VAL A 224 6.93 -22.47 -9.57
N SER A 225 8.13 -23.03 -9.62
CA SER A 225 8.43 -24.20 -10.45
C SER A 225 7.60 -25.41 -10.03
N LYS A 226 7.42 -25.62 -8.71
CA LYS A 226 6.60 -26.72 -8.19
C LYS A 226 5.11 -26.51 -8.50
N ILE A 227 4.59 -25.30 -8.39
CA ILE A 227 3.22 -24.96 -8.79
C ILE A 227 3.00 -25.31 -10.27
N ARG A 228 3.90 -24.91 -11.14
CA ARG A 228 3.83 -25.16 -12.58
C ARG A 228 4.01 -26.64 -12.93
N GLU A 229 4.84 -27.39 -12.21
CA GLU A 229 5.02 -28.84 -12.34
C GLU A 229 3.70 -29.58 -12.06
N VAL A 230 3.06 -29.26 -10.92
CA VAL A 230 1.76 -29.83 -10.54
C VAL A 230 0.69 -29.50 -11.57
N GLY A 231 0.70 -28.29 -12.12
CA GLY A 231 -0.24 -27.89 -13.18
C GLY A 231 -0.08 -28.75 -14.44
N ARG A 232 1.16 -29.02 -14.88
CA ARG A 232 1.42 -29.89 -16.03
C ARG A 232 0.98 -31.34 -15.80
N SER A 233 1.26 -31.87 -14.61
CA SER A 233 0.87 -33.26 -14.26
C SER A 233 -0.65 -33.47 -14.25
N ASN A 234 -1.42 -32.39 -14.02
CA ASN A 234 -2.88 -32.45 -14.02
C ASN A 234 -3.51 -32.15 -15.40
N GLY A 235 -2.73 -32.15 -16.46
CA GLY A 235 -3.23 -31.97 -17.84
C GLY A 235 -3.67 -30.54 -18.18
N VAL A 236 -3.12 -29.55 -17.47
CA VAL A 236 -3.57 -28.14 -17.51
C VAL A 236 -3.12 -27.40 -18.78
N ASP A 237 -2.11 -27.85 -19.52
CA ASP A 237 -1.72 -27.20 -20.79
C ASP A 237 -0.85 -28.10 -21.70
N SER A 238 -1.19 -28.15 -22.98
CA SER A 238 -0.35 -28.68 -24.07
C SER A 238 0.74 -27.69 -24.51
N ASP A 239 0.65 -26.40 -24.13
CA ASP A 239 1.50 -25.29 -24.61
C ASP A 239 2.68 -24.93 -23.71
N GLY A 240 3.14 -25.83 -22.85
CA GLY A 240 4.48 -25.77 -22.22
C GLY A 240 4.62 -24.93 -20.95
N ALA A 241 3.80 -23.92 -20.67
CA ALA A 241 3.86 -23.12 -19.44
C ALA A 241 2.53 -23.17 -18.68
N SER A 242 2.42 -24.10 -17.72
CA SER A 242 1.22 -24.21 -16.88
C SER A 242 0.96 -22.88 -16.14
N ARG A 243 -0.21 -22.30 -16.39
CA ARG A 243 -0.66 -21.08 -15.71
C ARG A 243 -1.16 -21.38 -14.31
N TYR A 244 -1.08 -20.39 -13.41
CA TYR A 244 -1.66 -20.53 -12.08
C TYR A 244 -2.30 -19.22 -11.60
N VAL A 245 -3.27 -19.40 -10.72
CA VAL A 245 -3.93 -18.33 -9.97
C VAL A 245 -3.30 -18.29 -8.57
N ALA A 246 -2.89 -17.13 -8.09
CA ALA A 246 -2.55 -16.95 -6.68
C ALA A 246 -3.67 -16.21 -5.96
N VAL A 247 -4.14 -16.75 -4.85
CA VAL A 247 -5.19 -16.17 -4.00
C VAL A 247 -4.61 -15.87 -2.63
N HIS A 248 -4.52 -14.60 -2.27
CA HIS A 248 -4.21 -14.19 -0.91
C HIS A 248 -5.49 -14.12 -0.08
N MET A 249 -5.75 -15.13 0.73
CA MET A 249 -6.94 -15.21 1.57
C MET A 249 -6.69 -14.58 2.93
N ARG A 250 -7.24 -13.41 3.15
CA ARG A 250 -7.16 -12.67 4.42
C ARG A 250 -8.41 -12.95 5.26
N ILE A 251 -8.44 -14.12 5.91
CA ILE A 251 -9.60 -14.61 6.70
C ILE A 251 -9.21 -15.04 8.11
N GLU A 252 -8.04 -14.67 8.60
CA GLU A 252 -7.60 -14.93 9.97
C GLU A 252 -8.51 -14.22 10.98
N ILE A 253 -8.64 -14.77 12.18
CA ILE A 253 -9.55 -14.28 13.22
C ILE A 253 -9.27 -12.81 13.56
N ASP A 254 -8.00 -12.42 13.69
CA ASP A 254 -7.59 -11.04 13.97
C ASP A 254 -8.05 -10.07 12.87
N TRP A 255 -7.92 -10.50 11.60
CA TRP A 255 -8.44 -9.74 10.47
C TRP A 255 -9.95 -9.64 10.48
N MET A 256 -10.67 -10.75 10.71
CA MET A 256 -12.14 -10.76 10.73
C MET A 256 -12.71 -9.83 11.80
N ILE A 257 -12.03 -9.71 12.94
CA ILE A 257 -12.38 -8.72 13.99
C ILE A 257 -12.06 -7.30 13.51
N HIS A 258 -10.94 -7.10 12.87
CA HIS A 258 -10.50 -5.79 12.40
C HIS A 258 -11.36 -5.25 11.26
N CYS A 259 -11.64 -6.07 10.24
CA CYS A 259 -12.42 -5.68 9.08
C CYS A 259 -13.85 -5.29 9.44
N LYS A 260 -14.50 -6.01 10.38
CA LYS A 260 -15.84 -5.63 10.90
C LYS A 260 -15.83 -4.25 11.56
N LYS A 261 -14.78 -3.93 12.32
CA LYS A 261 -14.62 -2.58 12.91
C LYS A 261 -14.39 -1.52 11.83
N LEU A 262 -13.71 -1.84 10.74
CA LEU A 262 -13.52 -0.94 9.60
C LEU A 262 -14.84 -0.70 8.87
N GLU A 263 -15.62 -1.74 8.59
CA GLU A 263 -16.96 -1.63 7.98
C GLU A 263 -17.86 -0.69 8.78
N GLN A 264 -17.91 -0.87 10.11
CA GLN A 264 -18.70 -0.02 10.99
C GLN A 264 -18.25 1.45 11.01
N ARG A 265 -16.93 1.70 11.00
CA ARG A 265 -16.38 3.07 11.06
C ARG A 265 -16.53 3.83 9.76
N ALA A 266 -16.33 3.15 8.64
CA ALA A 266 -16.34 3.76 7.33
C ALA A 266 -17.73 3.75 6.69
N ASN A 267 -18.71 3.07 7.32
CA ASN A 267 -20.03 2.78 6.75
C ASN A 267 -19.93 2.16 5.34
N ILE A 268 -18.94 1.27 5.17
CA ILE A 268 -18.66 0.55 3.93
C ILE A 268 -18.92 -0.93 4.20
N SER A 269 -19.74 -1.57 3.39
CA SER A 269 -19.88 -3.03 3.33
C SER A 269 -18.79 -3.64 2.44
N GLN A 270 -18.53 -4.94 2.59
CA GLN A 270 -17.63 -5.71 1.72
C GLN A 270 -16.13 -5.56 1.99
N ILE A 271 -15.72 -5.18 3.20
CA ILE A 271 -14.30 -5.27 3.60
C ILE A 271 -13.98 -6.70 4.03
N CYS A 272 -14.86 -7.30 4.84
CA CYS A 272 -14.79 -8.69 5.24
C CYS A 272 -15.30 -9.60 4.14
N SER A 273 -14.71 -10.76 3.99
CA SER A 273 -15.19 -11.82 3.11
C SER A 273 -14.99 -13.18 3.78
N SER A 274 -15.99 -14.02 3.73
CA SER A 274 -15.90 -15.41 4.17
C SER A 274 -15.12 -16.26 3.16
N LYS A 275 -14.68 -17.45 3.60
CA LYS A 275 -14.07 -18.44 2.70
C LYS A 275 -14.97 -18.71 1.49
N ASP A 276 -16.24 -19.02 1.72
CA ASP A 276 -17.18 -19.44 0.67
C ASP A 276 -17.44 -18.32 -0.34
N GLU A 277 -17.52 -17.06 0.10
CA GLU A 277 -17.60 -15.92 -0.80
C GLU A 277 -16.35 -15.77 -1.67
N ILE A 278 -15.16 -15.99 -1.10
CA ILE A 278 -13.91 -15.94 -1.86
C ILE A 278 -13.91 -17.04 -2.93
N LEU A 279 -14.22 -18.28 -2.55
CA LEU A 279 -14.26 -19.42 -3.45
C LEU A 279 -15.26 -19.21 -4.60
N GLN A 280 -16.47 -18.76 -4.28
CA GLN A 280 -17.51 -18.45 -5.24
C GLN A 280 -17.04 -17.37 -6.23
N ARG A 281 -16.50 -16.27 -5.71
CA ARG A 281 -16.06 -15.13 -6.54
C ARG A 281 -14.90 -15.51 -7.44
N VAL A 282 -13.89 -16.24 -6.93
CA VAL A 282 -12.78 -16.73 -7.75
C VAL A 282 -13.28 -17.67 -8.85
N GLY A 283 -14.24 -18.55 -8.53
CA GLY A 283 -14.86 -19.44 -9.50
C GLY A 283 -15.66 -18.73 -10.61
N ASN A 284 -16.03 -17.47 -10.40
CA ASN A 284 -16.79 -16.65 -11.35
C ASN A 284 -15.92 -15.64 -12.12
N ILE A 285 -14.58 -15.75 -12.06
CA ILE A 285 -13.69 -14.91 -12.88
C ILE A 285 -13.97 -15.21 -14.37
N VAL A 286 -14.39 -14.18 -15.09
CA VAL A 286 -14.68 -14.28 -16.53
C VAL A 286 -13.39 -14.56 -17.31
N GLY A 287 -13.42 -15.55 -18.20
CA GLY A 287 -12.26 -15.92 -19.02
C GLY A 287 -11.18 -16.74 -18.29
N LEU A 288 -11.40 -17.14 -17.04
CA LEU A 288 -10.49 -18.04 -16.33
C LEU A 288 -10.50 -19.43 -16.98
N LYS A 289 -9.36 -19.82 -17.55
CA LYS A 289 -9.21 -21.15 -18.15
C LYS A 289 -9.16 -22.23 -17.07
N THR A 290 -9.86 -23.34 -17.28
CA THR A 290 -9.85 -24.52 -16.41
C THR A 290 -9.48 -25.76 -17.24
N PRO A 291 -8.78 -26.75 -16.66
CA PRO A 291 -8.32 -26.81 -15.28
C PRO A 291 -7.16 -25.83 -15.01
N THR A 292 -7.07 -25.31 -13.78
CA THR A 292 -5.96 -24.44 -13.36
C THR A 292 -5.57 -24.70 -11.90
N VAL A 293 -4.31 -24.50 -11.57
CA VAL A 293 -3.81 -24.56 -10.20
C VAL A 293 -4.12 -23.25 -9.50
N VAL A 294 -4.62 -23.33 -8.27
CA VAL A 294 -4.85 -22.20 -7.39
C VAL A 294 -3.87 -22.30 -6.22
N TYR A 295 -2.88 -21.41 -6.18
CA TYR A 295 -1.98 -21.30 -5.05
C TYR A 295 -2.60 -20.43 -3.96
N LEU A 296 -2.68 -20.95 -2.74
CA LEU A 296 -3.24 -20.25 -1.60
C LEU A 296 -2.12 -19.62 -0.76
N ALA A 297 -1.97 -18.31 -0.84
CA ALA A 297 -1.13 -17.54 0.04
C ALA A 297 -1.94 -17.20 1.31
N VAL A 298 -1.72 -17.96 2.37
CA VAL A 298 -2.47 -17.88 3.63
C VAL A 298 -1.53 -17.97 4.82
N ALA A 299 -1.97 -17.46 5.96
CA ALA A 299 -1.26 -17.62 7.22
C ALA A 299 -1.23 -19.10 7.65
N ASP A 300 -0.14 -19.52 8.30
CA ASP A 300 0.07 -20.91 8.70
C ASP A 300 -1.03 -21.41 9.68
N SER A 301 -1.62 -20.52 10.48
CA SER A 301 -2.75 -20.86 11.36
C SER A 301 -4.00 -21.34 10.62
N LEU A 302 -4.15 -21.01 9.35
CA LEU A 302 -5.25 -21.49 8.50
C LEU A 302 -4.95 -22.83 7.82
N LEU A 303 -3.71 -23.30 7.88
CA LEU A 303 -3.28 -24.57 7.27
C LEU A 303 -3.54 -25.78 8.17
N GLU A 304 -3.88 -25.56 9.43
CA GLU A 304 -4.27 -26.62 10.36
C GLU A 304 -5.62 -27.24 9.99
N ASP A 305 -6.49 -26.44 9.36
CA ASP A 305 -7.78 -26.86 8.85
C ASP A 305 -7.75 -27.10 7.34
N SER A 306 -7.81 -28.38 6.93
CA SER A 306 -7.87 -28.77 5.51
C SER A 306 -9.12 -28.26 4.78
N SER A 307 -10.10 -27.72 5.49
CA SER A 307 -11.34 -27.18 4.89
C SER A 307 -11.07 -26.10 3.85
N ILE A 308 -9.94 -25.35 3.97
CA ILE A 308 -9.54 -24.32 3.01
C ILE A 308 -9.33 -24.87 1.59
N LEU A 309 -9.06 -26.17 1.45
CA LEU A 309 -8.85 -26.86 0.19
C LEU A 309 -10.15 -27.41 -0.41
N SER A 310 -11.27 -27.32 0.29
CA SER A 310 -12.56 -27.86 -0.14
C SER A 310 -13.52 -26.77 -0.64
N GLY A 311 -14.51 -27.15 -1.44
CA GLY A 311 -15.57 -26.25 -1.91
C GLY A 311 -15.20 -25.43 -3.16
N TRP A 312 -14.03 -25.65 -3.75
CA TRP A 312 -13.64 -24.99 -5.00
C TRP A 312 -14.44 -25.47 -6.19
N LYS A 313 -14.73 -24.59 -7.13
CA LYS A 313 -15.41 -24.92 -8.39
C LYS A 313 -14.60 -25.98 -9.15
N GLN A 314 -15.32 -26.90 -9.82
CA GLN A 314 -14.69 -27.93 -10.64
C GLN A 314 -13.69 -27.33 -11.65
N GLY A 315 -12.51 -27.91 -11.73
CA GLY A 315 -11.39 -27.40 -12.55
C GLY A 315 -10.49 -26.38 -11.86
N LEU A 316 -10.83 -25.91 -10.65
CA LEU A 316 -9.95 -25.12 -9.81
C LEU A 316 -9.28 -26.03 -8.76
N ASN A 317 -7.99 -26.25 -8.88
CA ASN A 317 -7.23 -27.19 -8.06
C ASN A 317 -6.43 -26.46 -6.99
N PRO A 318 -6.91 -26.34 -5.74
CA PRO A 318 -6.22 -25.58 -4.70
C PRO A 318 -5.03 -26.33 -4.12
N PHE A 319 -3.95 -25.59 -3.92
CA PHE A 319 -2.73 -26.02 -3.25
C PHE A 319 -2.27 -24.95 -2.28
N GLU A 320 -1.93 -25.35 -1.08
CA GLU A 320 -1.19 -24.58 -0.09
C GLU A 320 0.21 -25.18 0.10
N LYS A 321 1.06 -24.55 0.90
CA LYS A 321 2.47 -24.88 1.07
C LYS A 321 2.73 -26.35 1.41
N LYS A 322 1.90 -26.96 2.29
CA LYS A 322 2.05 -28.35 2.73
C LYS A 322 1.65 -29.32 1.62
N LYS A 323 0.47 -29.14 1.02
CA LYS A 323 -0.02 -29.96 -0.08
C LYS A 323 0.88 -29.87 -1.31
N LEU A 324 1.50 -28.70 -1.53
CA LEU A 324 2.47 -28.50 -2.60
C LEU A 324 3.85 -29.14 -2.29
N GLY A 325 4.10 -29.53 -1.04
CA GLY A 325 5.37 -30.13 -0.61
C GLY A 325 6.51 -29.12 -0.44
N VAL A 326 6.20 -27.85 -0.23
CA VAL A 326 7.20 -26.76 -0.11
C VAL A 326 7.31 -26.16 1.28
N SER A 327 6.58 -26.66 2.28
CA SER A 327 6.62 -26.15 3.67
C SER A 327 8.05 -26.07 4.24
N GLY A 328 8.92 -27.01 3.89
CA GLY A 328 10.32 -27.02 4.31
C GLY A 328 11.15 -25.84 3.76
N ILE A 329 10.70 -25.16 2.72
CA ILE A 329 11.31 -23.93 2.22
C ILE A 329 11.03 -22.79 3.22
N TYR A 330 9.77 -22.66 3.63
CA TYR A 330 9.32 -21.58 4.50
C TYR A 330 9.81 -21.74 5.94
N SER A 331 9.75 -22.94 6.50
CA SER A 331 10.12 -23.20 7.90
C SER A 331 11.57 -22.88 8.27
N LYS A 332 12.46 -22.68 7.28
CA LYS A 332 13.85 -22.27 7.49
C LYS A 332 14.02 -20.83 7.90
N TYR A 333 13.01 -19.99 7.65
CA TYR A 333 13.15 -18.54 7.70
C TYR A 333 12.19 -17.90 8.70
N PRO A 334 12.52 -16.72 9.27
CA PRO A 334 11.61 -15.94 10.07
C PRO A 334 10.45 -15.42 9.22
N TYR A 335 9.38 -15.01 9.89
CA TYR A 335 8.13 -14.54 9.26
C TYR A 335 8.34 -13.52 8.13
N LEU A 336 9.26 -12.56 8.31
CA LEU A 336 9.56 -11.54 7.29
C LEU A 336 9.93 -12.18 5.94
N ILE A 337 10.83 -13.18 5.97
CA ILE A 337 11.33 -13.85 4.77
C ILE A 337 10.28 -14.78 4.19
N GLN A 338 9.54 -15.51 5.03
CA GLN A 338 8.41 -16.32 4.57
C GLN A 338 7.40 -15.46 3.80
N SER A 339 7.06 -14.28 4.35
CA SER A 339 6.17 -13.33 3.69
C SER A 339 6.75 -12.77 2.38
N ALA A 340 8.07 -12.59 2.30
CA ALA A 340 8.73 -12.14 1.08
C ALA A 340 8.68 -13.21 -0.03
N ILE A 341 8.86 -14.49 0.31
CA ILE A 341 8.73 -15.60 -0.64
C ILE A 341 7.28 -15.69 -1.15
N ASP A 342 6.28 -15.64 -0.27
CA ASP A 342 4.86 -15.65 -0.66
C ASP A 342 4.51 -14.45 -1.55
N TYR A 343 5.07 -13.28 -1.24
CA TYR A 343 4.88 -12.07 -2.03
C TYR A 343 5.38 -12.25 -3.46
N GLU A 344 6.59 -12.79 -3.63
CA GLU A 344 7.17 -13.07 -4.94
C GLU A 344 6.37 -14.11 -5.72
N VAL A 345 5.90 -15.18 -5.07
CA VAL A 345 5.04 -16.18 -5.70
C VAL A 345 3.75 -15.55 -6.20
N CYS A 346 3.11 -14.71 -5.40
CA CYS A 346 1.89 -14.01 -5.79
C CYS A 346 2.13 -12.98 -6.91
N LEU A 347 3.25 -12.25 -6.85
CA LEU A 347 3.62 -11.26 -7.87
C LEU A 347 3.80 -11.88 -9.27
N ARG A 348 4.31 -13.12 -9.32
CA ARG A 348 4.59 -13.88 -10.57
C ARG A 348 3.40 -14.69 -11.09
N ALA A 349 2.28 -14.70 -10.39
CA ALA A 349 1.09 -15.44 -10.81
C ALA A 349 0.53 -14.90 -12.14
N ASP A 350 -0.07 -15.78 -12.93
CA ASP A 350 -0.75 -15.35 -14.16
C ASP A 350 -2.02 -14.56 -13.83
N VAL A 351 -2.74 -14.98 -12.79
CA VAL A 351 -3.87 -14.23 -12.20
C VAL A 351 -3.62 -14.06 -10.70
N PHE A 352 -3.82 -12.86 -10.19
CA PHE A 352 -3.76 -12.60 -8.76
C PHE A 352 -5.13 -12.19 -8.21
N VAL A 353 -5.49 -12.72 -7.05
CA VAL A 353 -6.75 -12.36 -6.36
C VAL A 353 -6.45 -12.06 -4.89
N GLY A 354 -6.90 -10.93 -4.39
CA GLY A 354 -6.64 -10.51 -3.02
C GLY A 354 -7.74 -9.63 -2.43
N ASN A 355 -7.50 -9.13 -1.21
CA ASN A 355 -8.39 -8.19 -0.52
C ASN A 355 -7.88 -6.76 -0.70
N SER A 356 -8.71 -5.83 -1.17
CA SER A 356 -8.30 -4.45 -1.44
C SER A 356 -7.90 -3.65 -0.19
N PHE A 357 -8.29 -4.10 1.00
CA PHE A 357 -7.88 -3.52 2.28
C PHE A 357 -6.60 -4.15 2.87
N SER A 358 -6.03 -5.15 2.21
CA SER A 358 -4.78 -5.76 2.64
C SER A 358 -3.59 -5.09 1.96
N THR A 359 -2.64 -4.56 2.73
CA THR A 359 -1.39 -3.99 2.20
C THR A 359 -0.58 -5.01 1.40
N PHE A 360 -0.66 -6.30 1.76
CA PHE A 360 -0.03 -7.37 0.98
C PHE A 360 -0.60 -7.42 -0.44
N SER A 361 -1.92 -7.49 -0.57
CA SER A 361 -2.59 -7.55 -1.87
C SER A 361 -2.41 -6.24 -2.66
N SER A 362 -2.57 -5.11 -1.98
CA SER A 362 -2.50 -3.79 -2.63
C SER A 362 -1.13 -3.50 -3.25
N LEU A 363 -0.04 -3.85 -2.56
CA LEU A 363 1.29 -3.65 -3.10
C LEU A 363 1.60 -4.62 -4.26
N ILE A 364 1.11 -5.86 -4.22
CA ILE A 364 1.21 -6.78 -5.36
C ILE A 364 0.51 -6.18 -6.58
N VAL A 365 -0.70 -5.63 -6.40
CA VAL A 365 -1.44 -5.00 -7.51
C VAL A 365 -0.72 -3.76 -8.02
N LEU A 366 -0.16 -2.94 -7.14
CA LEU A 366 0.65 -1.78 -7.52
C LEU A 366 1.84 -2.19 -8.40
N GLU A 367 2.65 -3.16 -7.97
CA GLU A 367 3.82 -3.61 -8.71
C GLU A 367 3.43 -4.31 -10.03
N ARG A 368 2.34 -5.08 -10.04
CA ARG A 368 1.79 -5.69 -11.28
C ARG A 368 1.28 -4.63 -12.25
N THR A 369 0.59 -3.58 -11.76
CA THR A 369 0.17 -2.43 -12.56
C THR A 369 1.37 -1.73 -13.19
N GLN A 370 2.39 -1.43 -12.38
CA GLN A 370 3.62 -0.81 -12.86
C GLN A 370 4.33 -1.65 -13.93
N LYS A 371 4.40 -2.98 -13.72
CA LYS A 371 4.97 -3.91 -14.70
C LYS A 371 4.20 -3.87 -16.02
N MET A 372 2.87 -3.85 -15.99
CA MET A 372 2.03 -3.74 -17.20
C MET A 372 2.31 -2.43 -17.94
N ILE A 373 2.40 -1.29 -17.23
CA ILE A 373 2.74 0.01 -17.82
C ILE A 373 4.09 -0.07 -18.53
N ARG A 374 5.11 -0.57 -17.86
CA ARG A 374 6.48 -0.67 -18.41
C ARG A 374 6.58 -1.59 -19.63
N THR A 375 5.77 -2.63 -19.68
CA THR A 375 5.78 -3.58 -20.80
C THR A 375 4.87 -3.15 -21.95
N GLY A 376 4.29 -1.94 -21.89
CA GLY A 376 3.47 -1.38 -22.96
C GLY A 376 2.14 -2.12 -23.15
N VAL A 377 1.57 -2.68 -22.08
CA VAL A 377 0.24 -3.28 -22.14
C VAL A 377 -0.79 -2.17 -22.34
N ASN A 378 -1.38 -2.11 -23.52
CA ASN A 378 -2.32 -1.04 -23.90
C ASN A 378 -3.77 -1.34 -23.55
N SER A 379 -4.12 -2.62 -23.30
CA SER A 379 -5.47 -3.02 -22.89
C SER A 379 -5.45 -3.50 -21.46
N TRP A 380 -6.15 -2.79 -20.59
CA TRP A 380 -6.25 -3.07 -19.15
C TRP A 380 -7.50 -3.87 -18.79
N CYS A 381 -8.45 -3.91 -19.73
CA CYS A 381 -9.77 -4.50 -19.57
C CYS A 381 -10.00 -5.58 -20.61
N GLY A 382 -10.88 -6.51 -20.32
CA GLY A 382 -11.17 -7.67 -21.17
C GLY A 382 -10.61 -8.97 -20.62
N VAL A 383 -10.92 -10.08 -21.31
CA VAL A 383 -10.54 -11.44 -20.85
C VAL A 383 -9.09 -11.80 -21.14
N ASP A 384 -8.48 -11.17 -22.14
CA ASP A 384 -7.12 -11.47 -22.60
C ASP A 384 -6.05 -10.58 -21.98
N VAL A 385 -6.39 -9.84 -20.93
CA VAL A 385 -5.40 -8.99 -20.23
C VAL A 385 -4.30 -9.84 -19.65
N ARG A 386 -3.08 -9.44 -19.94
CA ARG A 386 -1.88 -10.09 -19.39
C ARG A 386 -1.74 -9.75 -17.91
N TRP A 387 -1.57 -10.75 -17.04
CA TRP A 387 -1.40 -10.61 -15.59
C TRP A 387 -2.56 -9.86 -14.88
N PRO A 388 -3.82 -10.21 -15.06
CA PRO A 388 -4.91 -9.54 -14.39
C PRO A 388 -4.85 -9.73 -12.86
N SER A 389 -5.34 -8.72 -12.14
CA SER A 389 -5.52 -8.77 -10.70
C SER A 389 -6.97 -8.47 -10.34
N TYR A 390 -7.44 -9.05 -9.23
CA TYR A 390 -8.81 -8.92 -8.78
C TYR A 390 -8.90 -8.70 -7.26
N ALA A 391 -9.89 -7.92 -6.84
CA ALA A 391 -10.27 -7.75 -5.44
C ALA A 391 -11.50 -8.62 -5.13
N TYR A 392 -11.32 -9.69 -4.34
CA TYR A 392 -12.43 -10.59 -4.03
C TYR A 392 -13.47 -9.98 -3.08
N ASN A 393 -13.10 -8.98 -2.31
CA ASN A 393 -14.01 -8.29 -1.40
C ASN A 393 -14.94 -7.28 -2.10
N ILE A 394 -14.74 -7.02 -3.39
CA ILE A 394 -15.58 -6.13 -4.19
C ILE A 394 -16.23 -6.95 -5.31
N LEU A 395 -17.56 -6.80 -5.46
CA LEU A 395 -18.32 -7.51 -6.47
C LEU A 395 -18.09 -6.90 -7.86
N GLY A 396 -17.73 -7.76 -8.81
CA GLY A 396 -17.48 -7.43 -10.20
C GLY A 396 -18.49 -8.06 -11.16
N GLU A 397 -18.05 -8.28 -12.38
CA GLU A 397 -18.88 -8.87 -13.45
C GLU A 397 -19.27 -10.33 -13.13
N SER A 398 -20.46 -10.73 -13.53
CA SER A 398 -20.97 -12.10 -13.37
C SER A 398 -20.89 -12.63 -11.93
N ASN A 399 -21.04 -11.76 -10.93
CA ASN A 399 -20.86 -12.08 -9.52
C ASN A 399 -19.44 -12.59 -9.17
N GLY A 400 -18.48 -12.29 -10.00
CA GLY A 400 -17.05 -12.54 -9.76
C GLY A 400 -16.41 -11.42 -8.93
N PRO A 401 -15.10 -11.48 -8.74
CA PRO A 401 -14.36 -10.42 -8.07
C PRO A 401 -14.17 -9.23 -9.01
N GLN A 402 -14.09 -8.02 -8.44
CA GLN A 402 -13.82 -6.81 -9.20
C GLN A 402 -12.40 -6.83 -9.78
N ARG A 403 -12.25 -6.48 -11.07
CA ARG A 403 -10.94 -6.19 -11.67
C ARG A 403 -10.26 -5.07 -10.88
N TRP A 404 -8.96 -5.22 -10.63
CA TRP A 404 -8.23 -4.31 -9.76
C TRP A 404 -6.90 -3.88 -10.36
N MET A 405 -6.73 -2.59 -10.47
CA MET A 405 -5.48 -1.93 -10.86
C MET A 405 -5.24 -0.73 -9.96
N THR A 406 -4.00 -0.33 -9.80
CA THR A 406 -3.65 0.86 -9.05
C THR A 406 -3.70 2.10 -9.94
N ASN A 407 -4.38 3.15 -9.47
CA ASN A 407 -4.32 4.46 -10.12
C ASN A 407 -2.98 5.14 -9.81
N MET A 408 -2.10 5.17 -10.80
CA MET A 408 -0.75 5.73 -10.66
C MET A 408 -0.75 7.27 -10.56
N SER A 409 -1.88 7.92 -10.85
CA SER A 409 -2.04 9.38 -10.75
C SER A 409 -2.43 9.84 -9.34
N ASP A 410 -2.70 8.92 -8.41
CA ASP A 410 -3.05 9.29 -7.04
C ASP A 410 -1.89 10.01 -6.35
N SER A 411 -2.27 10.99 -5.53
CA SER A 411 -1.34 11.82 -4.76
C SER A 411 -0.88 11.17 -3.45
N SER A 412 -1.44 10.00 -3.11
CA SER A 412 -1.17 9.32 -1.85
C SER A 412 -1.43 7.83 -1.95
N LEU A 413 -0.62 7.03 -1.26
CA LEU A 413 -0.81 5.59 -1.11
C LEU A 413 -1.95 5.23 -0.14
N GLY A 414 -2.50 6.20 0.56
CA GLY A 414 -3.51 5.99 1.62
C GLY A 414 -4.72 5.20 1.16
N ALA A 415 -5.22 5.46 -0.04
CA ALA A 415 -6.32 4.71 -0.62
C ALA A 415 -5.95 3.24 -0.88
N ILE A 416 -4.73 2.96 -1.31
CA ILE A 416 -4.22 1.59 -1.51
C ILE A 416 -4.08 0.87 -0.16
N SER A 417 -3.68 1.60 0.89
CA SER A 417 -3.47 1.02 2.23
C SER A 417 -4.77 0.79 3.01
N TYR A 418 -5.88 1.47 2.66
CA TYR A 418 -7.12 1.48 3.45
C TYR A 418 -8.39 1.18 2.65
N GLY A 419 -8.30 0.99 1.35
CA GLY A 419 -9.42 0.74 0.46
C GLY A 419 -9.12 1.19 -0.96
N SER A 420 -9.89 0.72 -1.87
CA SER A 420 -9.56 0.72 -3.27
C SER A 420 -9.55 2.08 -3.95
N ASN A 421 -8.47 2.41 -4.61
CA ASN A 421 -8.50 3.17 -5.85
C ASN A 421 -8.38 2.19 -7.03
N SER A 422 -9.37 1.29 -7.15
CA SER A 422 -9.44 0.40 -8.29
C SER A 422 -9.77 1.20 -9.55
N ILE A 423 -8.97 1.06 -10.57
CA ILE A 423 -9.41 1.38 -11.92
C ILE A 423 -10.44 0.31 -12.26
N SER A 424 -11.72 0.69 -12.20
CA SER A 424 -12.77 -0.19 -12.63
C SER A 424 -12.81 -0.18 -14.15
N CYS A 425 -12.92 -1.35 -14.75
CA CYS A 425 -13.19 -1.49 -16.19
C CYS A 425 -14.69 -1.23 -16.53
N ARG A 426 -15.42 -0.49 -15.69
CA ARG A 426 -16.80 -0.11 -15.96
C ARG A 426 -16.81 1.02 -16.97
N GLY A 427 -17.26 0.75 -18.18
CA GLY A 427 -17.54 1.79 -19.19
C GLY A 427 -16.67 1.81 -20.43
N TYR A 428 -16.11 0.67 -20.80
CA TYR A 428 -15.55 0.48 -22.16
C TYR A 428 -16.47 -0.44 -22.94
#